data_6cbc7dfb91051ce95ef5fce8b7cddc06
#
_entry.id   6cbc7dfb91051ce95ef5fce8b7cddc06
#
_cell.length_a   1.000
_cell.length_b   1.000
_cell.length_c   1.000
_cell.angle_alpha   90.00
_cell.angle_beta   90.00
_cell.angle_gamma   90.00
#
_symmetry.space_group_name_H-M   'P 1'
#
loop_
_entity.id
_entity.type
_entity.pdbx_description
1 polymer ?
#
loop_
_entity_poly.entity_id
_entity_poly.type
_entity_poly.pdbx_seq_one_letter_code
_entity_poly.pdbx_strand_id
1 'polypeptide(L)'
;ITSNITKHKFKDQFNSTKILSPFKTNISFEKYKKIFDLFSKKIRKGETYQIKICTKYKNKSQINPLNFFWKLMKVNAAPESFMIRDKDYSIVSCSPETLIEKKGNNIITKPIAGTLKKNKKTSIKSAYKYFKNNIKETKEHNMIVDMERNDLSRICKPGSVTIRKEKYVEEYK
;
A
#
# COMPACT_ATOMS: atom_id res chain seq x y z
N ILE A 1 14.02 2.67 -23.62
CA ILE A 1 12.68 2.50 -24.26
C ILE A 1 11.90 3.73 -23.89
N THR A 2 11.89 4.72 -24.79
CA THR A 2 11.02 5.89 -24.66
C THR A 2 9.62 5.47 -25.11
N SER A 3 8.71 5.27 -24.16
CA SER A 3 7.31 5.04 -24.49
C SER A 3 6.69 6.33 -25.02
N ASN A 4 6.32 6.35 -26.28
CA ASN A 4 5.40 7.35 -26.83
C ASN A 4 4.04 7.18 -26.12
N ILE A 5 3.80 7.97 -25.09
CA ILE A 5 2.47 8.11 -24.52
C ILE A 5 1.66 8.91 -25.52
N THR A 6 1.00 8.23 -26.44
CA THR A 6 -0.01 8.83 -27.30
C THR A 6 -1.10 9.40 -26.41
N LYS A 7 -1.30 10.71 -26.43
CA LYS A 7 -2.43 11.40 -25.80
C LYS A 7 -3.72 10.96 -26.50
N HIS A 8 -4.20 9.75 -26.19
CA HIS A 8 -5.57 9.39 -26.54
C HIS A 8 -6.51 10.24 -25.71
N LYS A 9 -7.22 11.15 -26.34
CA LYS A 9 -8.43 11.76 -25.77
C LYS A 9 -9.45 10.64 -25.58
N PHE A 10 -9.44 10.01 -24.40
CA PHE A 10 -10.51 9.09 -24.02
C PHE A 10 -11.80 9.91 -23.93
N LYS A 11 -12.67 9.77 -24.92
CA LYS A 11 -14.07 10.18 -24.77
C LYS A 11 -14.63 9.41 -23.58
N ASP A 12 -15.17 10.13 -22.61
CA ASP A 12 -15.79 9.60 -21.39
C ASP A 12 -17.05 8.75 -21.69
N GLN A 13 -16.90 7.63 -22.38
CA GLN A 13 -17.92 6.57 -22.39
C GLN A 13 -17.75 5.72 -21.12
N PHE A 14 -17.95 6.36 -19.97
CA PHE A 14 -18.00 5.64 -18.70
C PHE A 14 -19.32 4.89 -18.59
N ASN A 15 -19.38 3.68 -19.11
CA ASN A 15 -20.45 2.76 -18.78
C ASN A 15 -20.57 2.67 -17.25
N SER A 16 -21.78 2.90 -16.75
CA SER A 16 -22.06 2.94 -15.32
C SER A 16 -21.66 1.63 -14.65
N THR A 17 -20.84 1.71 -13.61
CA THR A 17 -20.60 0.58 -12.70
C THR A 17 -21.93 0.21 -12.05
N LYS A 18 -22.42 -1.02 -12.23
CA LYS A 18 -23.65 -1.51 -11.60
C LYS A 18 -23.30 -2.52 -10.53
N ILE A 19 -23.61 -2.19 -9.26
CA ILE A 19 -23.49 -3.10 -8.14
C ILE A 19 -24.73 -4.00 -8.14
N LEU A 20 -24.53 -5.31 -8.20
CA LEU A 20 -25.60 -6.31 -8.30
C LEU A 20 -25.89 -7.01 -6.97
N SER A 21 -24.96 -6.94 -6.01
CA SER A 21 -25.17 -7.47 -4.67
C SER A 21 -24.42 -6.63 -3.62
N PRO A 22 -24.87 -6.66 -2.35
CA PRO A 22 -24.11 -6.03 -1.26
C PRO A 22 -22.74 -6.70 -1.08
N PHE A 23 -21.82 -5.97 -0.46
CA PHE A 23 -20.52 -6.54 -0.08
C PHE A 23 -20.70 -7.60 1.02
N LYS A 24 -20.00 -8.71 0.86
CA LYS A 24 -19.87 -9.76 1.88
C LYS A 24 -18.41 -9.89 2.29
N THR A 25 -18.18 -10.11 3.57
CA THR A 25 -16.84 -10.38 4.11
C THR A 25 -16.60 -11.87 4.28
N ASN A 26 -15.35 -12.30 4.21
CA ASN A 26 -14.96 -13.69 4.50
C ASN A 26 -14.89 -13.99 6.00
N ILE A 27 -15.00 -12.98 6.85
CA ILE A 27 -14.87 -13.09 8.31
C ILE A 27 -15.88 -12.14 8.97
N SER A 28 -16.63 -12.64 9.96
CA SER A 28 -17.51 -11.78 10.77
C SER A 28 -16.69 -10.97 11.79
N PHE A 29 -17.28 -9.92 12.34
CA PHE A 29 -16.65 -9.09 13.36
C PHE A 29 -16.27 -9.89 14.60
N GLU A 30 -17.15 -10.79 15.06
CA GLU A 30 -16.91 -11.65 16.24
C GLU A 30 -15.72 -12.60 16.00
N LYS A 31 -15.63 -13.18 14.79
CA LYS A 31 -14.50 -14.02 14.41
C LYS A 31 -13.22 -13.22 14.32
N TYR A 32 -13.27 -12.01 13.73
CA TYR A 32 -12.14 -11.10 13.68
C TYR A 32 -11.63 -10.77 15.09
N LYS A 33 -12.53 -10.41 16.00
CA LYS A 33 -12.19 -10.09 17.39
C LYS A 33 -11.51 -11.27 18.12
N LYS A 34 -12.04 -12.49 17.97
CA LYS A 34 -11.41 -13.69 18.55
C LYS A 34 -9.98 -13.91 18.03
N ILE A 35 -9.76 -13.74 16.73
CA ILE A 35 -8.44 -13.87 16.10
C ILE A 35 -7.51 -12.77 16.60
N PHE A 36 -8.00 -11.53 16.68
CA PHE A 36 -7.23 -10.38 17.18
C PHE A 36 -6.77 -10.59 18.62
N ASP A 37 -7.67 -11.05 19.50
CA ASP A 37 -7.37 -11.32 20.91
C ASP A 37 -6.33 -12.45 21.05
N LEU A 38 -6.46 -13.52 20.26
CA LEU A 38 -5.50 -14.62 20.21
C LEU A 38 -4.11 -14.12 19.76
N PHE A 39 -4.05 -13.37 18.68
CA PHE A 39 -2.79 -12.88 18.11
C PHE A 39 -2.14 -11.84 19.03
N SER A 40 -2.93 -10.98 19.67
CA SER A 40 -2.42 -10.03 20.66
C SER A 40 -1.76 -10.73 21.85
N LYS A 41 -2.32 -11.89 22.30
CA LYS A 41 -1.70 -12.72 23.35
C LYS A 41 -0.36 -13.31 22.89
N LYS A 42 -0.27 -13.78 21.63
CA LYS A 42 0.96 -14.34 21.06
C LYS A 42 2.07 -13.29 20.92
N ILE A 43 1.73 -12.07 20.47
CA ILE A 43 2.66 -10.95 20.41
C ILE A 43 3.19 -10.61 21.83
N ARG A 44 2.30 -10.53 22.83
CA ARG A 44 2.73 -10.24 24.22
C ARG A 44 3.64 -11.32 24.82
N LYS A 45 3.49 -12.57 24.38
CA LYS A 45 4.38 -13.69 24.78
C LYS A 45 5.70 -13.71 24.02
N GLY A 46 5.91 -12.80 23.05
CA GLY A 46 7.11 -12.77 22.22
C GLY A 46 7.20 -13.86 21.14
N GLU A 47 6.09 -14.58 20.87
CA GLU A 47 6.07 -15.61 19.82
C GLU A 47 6.24 -15.01 18.41
N THR A 48 5.82 -13.75 18.24
CA THR A 48 6.01 -12.94 17.05
C THR A 48 5.89 -11.46 17.40
N TYR A 49 6.37 -10.57 16.55
CA TYR A 49 6.30 -9.12 16.77
C TYR A 49 5.20 -8.43 15.95
N GLN A 50 4.74 -9.07 14.86
CA GLN A 50 3.68 -8.54 14.00
C GLN A 50 2.86 -9.67 13.37
N ILE A 51 1.56 -9.45 13.23
CA ILE A 51 0.65 -10.34 12.51
C ILE A 51 -0.35 -9.48 11.73
N LYS A 52 -0.58 -9.83 10.46
CA LYS A 52 -1.56 -9.17 9.62
C LYS A 52 -2.83 -10.01 9.50
N ILE A 53 -3.96 -9.47 9.94
CA ILE A 53 -5.28 -10.09 9.76
C ILE A 53 -5.90 -9.51 8.49
N CYS A 54 -6.10 -10.34 7.47
CA CYS A 54 -6.66 -9.91 6.20
C CYS A 54 -8.16 -10.18 6.14
N THR A 55 -8.93 -9.15 5.79
CA THR A 55 -10.37 -9.26 5.51
C THR A 55 -10.62 -9.09 4.03
N LYS A 56 -11.31 -10.05 3.42
CA LYS A 56 -11.66 -10.02 2.00
C LYS A 56 -13.12 -9.60 1.84
N TYR A 57 -13.35 -8.60 1.02
CA TYR A 57 -14.68 -8.14 0.63
C TYR A 57 -15.01 -8.63 -0.77
N LYS A 58 -16.22 -9.13 -0.96
CA LYS A 58 -16.72 -9.60 -2.26
C LYS A 58 -18.12 -9.07 -2.53
N ASN A 59 -18.39 -8.71 -3.78
CA ASN A 59 -19.74 -8.48 -4.28
C ASN A 59 -19.86 -8.97 -5.72
N LYS A 60 -21.08 -8.97 -6.25
CA LYS A 60 -21.33 -9.10 -7.68
C LYS A 60 -21.53 -7.71 -8.27
N SER A 61 -20.83 -7.40 -9.35
CA SER A 61 -20.90 -6.10 -10.02
C SER A 61 -20.62 -6.27 -11.51
N GLN A 62 -21.23 -5.39 -12.32
CA GLN A 62 -20.83 -5.19 -13.71
C GLN A 62 -19.89 -4.00 -13.76
N ILE A 63 -18.62 -4.26 -14.05
CA ILE A 63 -17.56 -3.26 -14.04
C ILE A 63 -16.71 -3.43 -15.29
N ASN A 64 -16.48 -2.33 -16.01
CA ASN A 64 -15.38 -2.29 -16.96
C ASN A 64 -14.08 -2.04 -16.18
N PRO A 65 -13.10 -2.95 -16.17
CA PRO A 65 -11.90 -2.81 -15.34
C PRO A 65 -11.07 -1.57 -15.68
N LEU A 66 -10.98 -1.19 -16.95
CA LEU A 66 -10.24 -0.01 -17.39
C LEU A 66 -10.90 1.28 -16.88
N ASN A 67 -12.22 1.39 -16.99
CA ASN A 67 -12.96 2.53 -16.46
C ASN A 67 -12.85 2.61 -14.95
N PHE A 68 -12.87 1.47 -14.28
CA PHE A 68 -12.67 1.38 -12.83
C PHE A 68 -11.28 1.87 -12.43
N PHE A 69 -10.24 1.42 -13.14
CA PHE A 69 -8.86 1.89 -12.91
C PHE A 69 -8.75 3.40 -13.03
N TRP A 70 -9.28 4.00 -14.11
CA TRP A 70 -9.24 5.45 -14.29
C TRP A 70 -10.01 6.23 -13.22
N LYS A 71 -11.17 5.72 -12.79
CA LYS A 71 -11.91 6.31 -11.67
C LYS A 71 -11.10 6.23 -10.37
N LEU A 72 -10.47 5.10 -10.10
CA LEU A 72 -9.64 4.91 -8.93
C LEU A 72 -8.42 5.85 -8.96
N MET A 73 -7.75 6.01 -10.11
CA MET A 73 -6.65 6.95 -10.30
C MET A 73 -7.05 8.42 -10.06
N LYS A 74 -8.28 8.80 -10.43
CA LYS A 74 -8.77 10.16 -10.15
C LYS A 74 -8.95 10.43 -8.65
N VAL A 75 -9.30 9.41 -7.88
CA VAL A 75 -9.58 9.52 -6.43
C VAL A 75 -8.32 9.30 -5.59
N ASN A 76 -7.48 8.39 -6.02
CA ASN A 76 -6.31 7.93 -5.26
C ASN A 76 -5.14 7.63 -6.21
N ALA A 77 -4.58 8.68 -6.79
CA ALA A 77 -3.38 8.55 -7.61
C ALA A 77 -2.18 8.21 -6.72
N ALA A 78 -1.62 7.03 -6.90
CA ALA A 78 -0.48 6.55 -6.14
C ALA A 78 0.66 6.13 -7.08
N PRO A 79 1.94 6.23 -6.66
CA PRO A 79 3.09 6.03 -7.55
C PRO A 79 3.16 4.63 -8.16
N GLU A 80 2.77 3.60 -7.42
CA GLU A 80 2.79 2.19 -7.86
C GLU A 80 1.39 1.73 -8.32
N SER A 81 0.65 2.62 -8.99
CA SER A 81 -0.66 2.27 -9.54
C SER A 81 -0.51 1.48 -10.83
N PHE A 82 -1.22 0.37 -10.92
CA PHE A 82 -1.19 -0.46 -12.11
C PHE A 82 -2.51 -1.16 -12.38
N MET A 83 -2.66 -1.64 -13.60
CA MET A 83 -3.70 -2.55 -14.02
C MET A 83 -3.08 -3.72 -14.78
N ILE A 84 -3.41 -4.93 -14.37
CA ILE A 84 -3.10 -6.16 -15.08
C ILE A 84 -4.41 -6.72 -15.61
N ARG A 85 -4.43 -7.08 -16.89
CA ARG A 85 -5.57 -7.72 -17.52
C ARG A 85 -5.12 -9.02 -18.14
N ASP A 86 -5.80 -10.09 -17.78
CA ASP A 86 -5.67 -11.41 -18.37
C ASP A 86 -7.02 -11.83 -18.97
N LYS A 87 -7.06 -13.01 -19.56
CA LYS A 87 -8.23 -13.56 -20.24
C LYS A 87 -9.46 -13.57 -19.32
N ASP A 88 -9.32 -14.06 -18.11
CA ASP A 88 -10.44 -14.34 -17.20
C ASP A 88 -10.53 -13.39 -15.99
N TYR A 89 -9.52 -12.54 -15.78
CA TYR A 89 -9.51 -11.62 -14.63
C TYR A 89 -8.79 -10.31 -14.93
N SER A 90 -9.01 -9.33 -14.06
CA SER A 90 -8.24 -8.10 -14.05
C SER A 90 -7.89 -7.74 -12.61
N ILE A 91 -6.68 -7.24 -12.41
CA ILE A 91 -6.20 -6.69 -11.14
C ILE A 91 -6.05 -5.19 -11.33
N VAL A 92 -6.64 -4.42 -10.43
CA VAL A 92 -6.51 -2.96 -10.39
C VAL A 92 -5.97 -2.57 -9.04
N SER A 93 -4.88 -1.81 -9.03
CA SER A 93 -4.22 -1.37 -7.81
C SER A 93 -3.82 0.10 -7.87
N CYS A 94 -3.90 0.78 -6.73
CA CYS A 94 -3.32 2.10 -6.48
C CYS A 94 -2.50 2.01 -5.20
N SER A 95 -1.28 1.46 -5.31
CA SER A 95 -0.38 1.29 -4.18
C SER A 95 0.52 2.52 -4.01
N PRO A 96 0.62 3.07 -2.80
CA PRO A 96 1.57 4.15 -2.51
C PRO A 96 2.99 3.64 -2.29
N GLU A 97 3.18 2.35 -2.04
CA GLU A 97 4.41 1.78 -1.52
C GLU A 97 5.16 0.98 -2.58
N THR A 98 6.44 1.30 -2.74
CA THR A 98 7.36 0.52 -3.57
C THR A 98 7.90 -0.63 -2.74
N LEU A 99 7.39 -1.84 -2.99
CA LEU A 99 7.87 -3.05 -2.32
C LEU A 99 9.33 -3.34 -2.66
N ILE A 100 9.65 -3.30 -3.97
CA ILE A 100 11.01 -3.54 -4.46
C ILE A 100 11.20 -2.87 -5.82
N GLU A 101 12.31 -2.15 -5.96
CA GLU A 101 12.76 -1.57 -7.22
C GLU A 101 14.18 -2.09 -7.54
N LYS A 102 14.36 -2.69 -8.71
CA LYS A 102 15.68 -3.16 -9.17
C LYS A 102 16.18 -2.29 -10.31
N LYS A 103 17.36 -1.67 -10.13
CA LYS A 103 18.07 -0.89 -11.15
C LYS A 103 19.50 -1.42 -11.29
N GLY A 104 19.77 -2.15 -12.36
CA GLY A 104 21.06 -2.85 -12.53
C GLY A 104 21.29 -3.82 -11.35
N ASN A 105 22.38 -3.61 -10.64
CA ASN A 105 22.74 -4.41 -9.46
C ASN A 105 22.23 -3.85 -8.13
N ASN A 106 21.50 -2.73 -8.17
CA ASN A 106 20.95 -2.13 -6.97
C ASN A 106 19.49 -2.56 -6.76
N ILE A 107 19.14 -2.88 -5.53
CA ILE A 107 17.79 -3.15 -5.05
C ILE A 107 17.42 -2.08 -4.02
N ILE A 108 16.23 -1.52 -4.14
CA ILE A 108 15.73 -0.45 -3.28
C ILE A 108 14.34 -0.84 -2.80
N THR A 109 14.07 -0.62 -1.51
CA THR A 109 12.75 -0.66 -0.90
C THR A 109 12.41 0.70 -0.32
N LYS A 110 11.13 1.03 -0.22
CA LYS A 110 10.64 2.31 0.31
C LYS A 110 9.46 2.06 1.24
N PRO A 111 9.72 1.51 2.45
CA PRO A 111 8.64 1.22 3.39
C PRO A 111 7.93 2.49 3.86
N ILE A 112 6.61 2.40 3.96
CA ILE A 112 5.75 3.49 4.43
C ILE A 112 5.07 3.07 5.72
N ALA A 113 5.13 3.96 6.72
CA ALA A 113 4.32 3.86 7.92
C ALA A 113 3.75 5.23 8.30
N GLY A 114 2.48 5.22 8.73
CA GLY A 114 1.76 6.43 9.05
C GLY A 114 1.20 7.18 7.85
N THR A 115 -0.04 7.66 8.00
CA THR A 115 -0.71 8.53 7.03
C THR A 115 -1.36 9.70 7.75
N LEU A 116 -1.25 10.88 7.16
CA LEU A 116 -1.87 12.09 7.67
C LEU A 116 -2.70 12.73 6.57
N LYS A 117 -3.99 12.95 6.83
CA LYS A 117 -4.85 13.63 5.87
C LYS A 117 -4.38 15.08 5.70
N LYS A 118 -4.02 15.44 4.46
CA LYS A 118 -3.63 16.80 4.12
C LYS A 118 -4.85 17.73 4.16
N ASN A 119 -4.69 18.88 4.80
CA ASN A 119 -5.63 20.00 4.77
C ASN A 119 -4.88 21.29 4.43
N LYS A 120 -5.58 22.42 4.29
CA LYS A 120 -4.99 23.72 3.91
C LYS A 120 -3.88 24.19 4.85
N LYS A 121 -3.84 23.70 6.10
CA LYS A 121 -2.83 24.07 7.12
C LYS A 121 -1.69 23.05 7.24
N THR A 122 -1.79 21.91 6.57
CA THR A 122 -0.79 20.85 6.63
C THR A 122 0.35 21.15 5.68
N SER A 123 1.54 21.36 6.22
CA SER A 123 2.79 21.45 5.46
C SER A 123 3.62 20.19 5.69
N ILE A 124 4.60 19.91 4.80
CA ILE A 124 5.56 18.82 5.00
C ILE A 124 6.26 18.92 6.35
N LYS A 125 6.65 20.14 6.77
CA LYS A 125 7.29 20.37 8.06
C LYS A 125 6.39 20.03 9.24
N SER A 126 5.10 20.41 9.19
CA SER A 126 4.14 20.09 10.26
C SER A 126 3.81 18.59 10.29
N ALA A 127 3.70 17.94 9.15
CA ALA A 127 3.50 16.50 9.05
C ALA A 127 4.72 15.73 9.58
N TYR A 128 5.94 16.14 9.22
CA TYR A 128 7.16 15.55 9.78
C TYR A 128 7.22 15.64 11.31
N LYS A 129 6.91 16.83 11.87
CA LYS A 129 6.83 17.02 13.32
C LYS A 129 5.78 16.12 13.97
N TYR A 130 4.62 15.99 13.34
CA TYR A 130 3.55 15.09 13.80
C TYR A 130 4.04 13.64 13.89
N PHE A 131 4.61 13.09 12.81
CA PHE A 131 5.10 11.72 12.79
C PHE A 131 6.27 11.50 13.74
N LYS A 132 7.21 12.46 13.83
CA LYS A 132 8.33 12.37 14.76
C LYS A 132 7.89 12.28 16.22
N ASN A 133 6.84 12.98 16.59
CA ASN A 133 6.30 12.98 17.96
C ASN A 133 5.32 11.83 18.22
N ASN A 134 4.90 11.09 17.18
CA ASN A 134 4.01 9.94 17.33
C ASN A 134 4.82 8.67 17.58
N ILE A 135 4.91 8.27 18.84
CA ILE A 135 5.70 7.11 19.29
C ILE A 135 5.25 5.82 18.57
N LYS A 136 3.93 5.64 18.36
CA LYS A 136 3.39 4.47 17.67
C LYS A 136 3.90 4.39 16.24
N GLU A 137 3.70 5.46 15.45
CA GLU A 137 4.10 5.50 14.04
C GLU A 137 5.63 5.35 13.89
N THR A 138 6.39 5.97 14.80
CA THR A 138 7.85 5.86 14.81
C THR A 138 8.31 4.42 15.07
N LYS A 139 7.72 3.74 16.05
CA LYS A 139 8.05 2.33 16.37
C LYS A 139 7.66 1.38 15.24
N GLU A 140 6.48 1.58 14.65
CA GLU A 140 6.01 0.80 13.51
C GLU A 140 6.95 0.95 12.31
N HIS A 141 7.31 2.19 11.95
CA HIS A 141 8.24 2.44 10.86
C HIS A 141 9.62 1.80 11.09
N ASN A 142 10.18 1.95 12.29
CA ASN A 142 11.47 1.33 12.63
C ASN A 142 11.42 -0.19 12.49
N MET A 143 10.34 -0.82 12.96
CA MET A 143 10.15 -2.26 12.85
C MET A 143 10.10 -2.72 11.40
N ILE A 144 9.39 -2.00 10.52
CA ILE A 144 9.30 -2.33 9.09
C ILE A 144 10.68 -2.17 8.43
N VAL A 145 11.40 -1.08 8.71
CA VAL A 145 12.76 -0.85 8.19
C VAL A 145 13.72 -1.97 8.60
N ASP A 146 13.69 -2.40 9.86
CA ASP A 146 14.56 -3.48 10.35
C ASP A 146 14.22 -4.82 9.69
N MET A 147 12.95 -5.10 9.48
CA MET A 147 12.49 -6.29 8.77
C MET A 147 13.00 -6.29 7.31
N GLU A 148 12.83 -5.20 6.58
CA GLU A 148 13.27 -5.09 5.19
C GLU A 148 14.80 -5.14 5.05
N ARG A 149 15.54 -4.53 5.99
CA ARG A 149 17.00 -4.67 6.04
C ARG A 149 17.43 -6.13 6.19
N ASN A 150 16.77 -6.87 7.08
CA ASN A 150 17.02 -8.29 7.27
C ASN A 150 16.73 -9.10 5.99
N ASP A 151 15.60 -8.84 5.34
CA ASP A 151 15.21 -9.53 4.11
C ASP A 151 16.17 -9.21 2.95
N LEU A 152 16.54 -7.96 2.76
CA LEU A 152 17.54 -7.56 1.76
C LEU A 152 18.92 -8.17 2.04
N SER A 153 19.31 -8.31 3.29
CA SER A 153 20.61 -8.89 3.68
C SER A 153 20.77 -10.33 3.25
N ARG A 154 19.66 -11.05 3.02
CA ARG A 154 19.68 -12.45 2.55
C ARG A 154 20.02 -12.58 1.06
N ILE A 155 19.82 -11.53 0.28
CA ILE A 155 19.97 -11.55 -1.19
C ILE A 155 21.00 -10.55 -1.69
N CYS A 156 21.48 -9.65 -0.85
CA CYS A 156 22.49 -8.66 -1.17
C CYS A 156 23.87 -9.10 -0.70
N LYS A 157 24.91 -8.46 -1.22
CA LYS A 157 26.29 -8.70 -0.74
C LYS A 157 26.39 -8.34 0.76
N PRO A 158 27.11 -9.14 1.57
CA PRO A 158 27.33 -8.81 2.98
C PRO A 158 27.83 -7.37 3.16
N GLY A 159 27.23 -6.63 4.11
CA GLY A 159 27.61 -5.25 4.40
C GLY A 159 27.14 -4.18 3.39
N SER A 160 26.44 -4.55 2.31
CA SER A 160 26.00 -3.60 1.27
C SER A 160 24.65 -2.98 1.50
N VAL A 161 23.87 -3.46 2.48
CA VAL A 161 22.53 -2.92 2.78
C VAL A 161 22.68 -1.66 3.65
N THR A 162 22.25 -0.53 3.10
CA THR A 162 22.36 0.79 3.77
C THR A 162 21.06 1.55 3.73
N ILE A 163 20.80 2.40 4.71
CA ILE A 163 19.68 3.34 4.71
C ILE A 163 20.15 4.61 3.98
N ARG A 164 19.59 4.87 2.80
CA ARG A 164 19.95 6.06 2.00
C ARG A 164 19.30 7.33 2.49
N LYS A 165 18.05 7.24 2.92
CA LYS A 165 17.27 8.34 3.49
C LYS A 165 16.58 7.83 4.74
N GLU A 166 16.83 8.49 5.85
CA GLU A 166 16.01 8.32 7.03
C GLU A 166 14.65 9.00 6.82
N LYS A 167 13.70 8.66 7.66
CA LYS A 167 12.30 9.12 7.72
C LYS A 167 12.04 10.48 7.06
N TYR A 168 11.28 10.49 6.00
CA TYR A 168 10.82 11.69 5.30
C TYR A 168 9.32 11.59 5.00
N VAL A 169 8.71 12.71 4.67
CA VAL A 169 7.28 12.79 4.34
C VAL A 169 7.13 12.99 2.84
N GLU A 170 6.35 12.14 2.21
CA GLU A 170 5.91 12.30 0.83
C GLU A 170 4.45 12.72 0.78
N GLU A 171 4.10 13.58 -0.17
CA GLU A 171 2.73 13.98 -0.43
C GLU A 171 2.18 13.21 -1.62
N TYR A 172 1.02 12.60 -1.44
CA TYR A 172 0.23 12.00 -2.51
C TYR A 172 -1.02 12.85 -2.79
N LYS A 173 -1.52 12.78 -4.02
CA LYS A 173 -2.74 13.48 -4.43
C LYS A 173 -3.98 12.76 -3.94
#